data_e15134ff86b56e66edffb6771de0a0b4
#
_entry.id   e15134ff86b56e66edffb6771de0a0b4
#
_cell.length_a   1.000
_cell.length_b   1.000
_cell.length_c   1.000
_cell.angle_alpha   90.00
_cell.angle_beta   90.00
_cell.angle_gamma   90.00
#
_symmetry.space_group_name_H-M   'P 1'
#
loop_
_entity.id
_entity.type
_entity.pdbx_description
1 polymer ?
#
loop_
_entity_poly.entity_id
_entity_poly.type
_entity_poly.pdbx_seq_one_letter_code
_entity_poly.pdbx_strand_id
1 'polypeptide(L)'
;MVSKRFMLIFTIVISLISLSQIVLSYFGIIRYIIIQMKGNESYMSNYSKLPDSVKDKRVVLSFSLEPSDMDNVKPMLNSILDQTVKVDAIFATVKQENKELVPEWVKKIAVILPSGKDYGDCNNIVPILLREKEEDTIIITLQNDVVYGKDFIESMVDESINHPKASIQDTKGLALLVKPDLCSGVTDCCSKEYTKKLFMQKVDNLHTLDYTENYKRL
;
A
#
# COMPACT_ATOMS: atom_id res chain seq x y z
N MET A 1 10.80 -1.54 54.93
CA MET A 1 11.19 -0.14 54.56
C MET A 1 12.01 -0.19 53.30
N VAL A 2 11.48 0.20 52.16
CA VAL A 2 12.18 0.15 50.87
C VAL A 2 13.27 1.25 50.90
N SER A 3 14.50 0.86 50.53
CA SER A 3 15.63 1.78 50.56
C SER A 3 15.40 2.95 49.52
N LYS A 4 15.68 4.18 49.93
CA LYS A 4 15.61 5.35 49.02
C LYS A 4 16.42 5.14 47.74
N ARG A 5 17.52 4.41 47.81
CA ARG A 5 18.36 4.05 46.65
C ARG A 5 17.59 3.12 45.68
N PHE A 6 16.84 2.16 46.21
CA PHE A 6 16.02 1.26 45.38
C PHE A 6 14.92 2.01 44.67
N MET A 7 14.22 2.91 45.33
CA MET A 7 13.20 3.76 44.72
C MET A 7 13.79 4.65 43.61
N LEU A 8 14.97 5.23 43.82
CA LEU A 8 15.65 6.07 42.84
C LEU A 8 16.01 5.25 41.60
N ILE A 9 16.63 4.09 41.75
CA ILE A 9 16.98 3.18 40.64
C ILE A 9 15.72 2.75 39.88
N PHE A 10 14.66 2.38 40.58
CA PHE A 10 13.39 1.99 39.99
C PHE A 10 12.77 3.12 39.14
N THR A 11 12.79 4.35 39.64
CA THR A 11 12.30 5.53 38.90
C THR A 11 13.12 5.79 37.64
N ILE A 12 14.46 5.68 37.73
CA ILE A 12 15.35 5.86 36.56
C ILE A 12 15.06 4.78 35.52
N VAL A 13 14.91 3.53 35.91
CA VAL A 13 14.63 2.43 34.99
C VAL A 13 13.28 2.63 34.28
N ILE A 14 12.23 3.01 35.01
CA ILE A 14 10.93 3.31 34.41
C ILE A 14 11.03 4.47 33.42
N SER A 15 11.74 5.55 33.77
CA SER A 15 11.92 6.70 32.88
C SER A 15 12.67 6.33 31.60
N LEU A 16 13.69 5.48 31.68
CA LEU A 16 14.42 4.99 30.51
C LEU A 16 13.55 4.10 29.63
N ILE A 17 12.73 3.22 30.22
CA ILE A 17 11.78 2.38 29.48
C ILE A 17 10.75 3.27 28.77
N SER A 18 10.17 4.24 29.46
CA SER A 18 9.19 5.15 28.87
C SER A 18 9.80 5.98 27.72
N LEU A 19 11.02 6.48 27.90
CA LEU A 19 11.72 7.22 26.86
C LEU A 19 12.01 6.32 25.65
N SER A 20 12.45 5.09 25.86
CA SER A 20 12.66 4.13 24.76
C SER A 20 11.39 3.82 23.99
N GLN A 21 10.26 3.66 24.68
CA GLN A 21 8.95 3.45 24.03
C GLN A 21 8.53 4.66 23.18
N ILE A 22 8.74 5.88 23.65
CA ILE A 22 8.46 7.11 22.89
C ILE A 22 9.31 7.13 21.61
N VAL A 23 10.61 6.87 21.74
CA VAL A 23 11.53 6.84 20.59
C VAL A 23 11.13 5.76 19.60
N LEU A 24 10.89 4.53 20.06
CA LEU A 24 10.46 3.42 19.19
C LEU A 24 9.11 3.68 18.50
N SER A 25 8.19 4.34 19.20
CA SER A 25 6.91 4.75 18.64
C SER A 25 7.09 5.84 17.59
N TYR A 26 7.92 6.84 17.86
CA TYR A 26 8.22 7.93 16.94
C TYR A 26 8.81 7.42 15.61
N PHE A 27 9.69 6.42 15.65
CA PHE A 27 10.22 5.77 14.46
C PHE A 27 9.30 4.69 13.84
N GLY A 28 8.07 4.54 14.30
CA GLY A 28 7.11 3.57 13.80
C GLY A 28 7.52 2.10 13.99
N ILE A 29 8.54 1.83 14.83
CA ILE A 29 9.07 0.47 15.04
C ILE A 29 8.03 -0.39 15.75
N ILE A 30 7.32 0.16 16.72
CA ILE A 30 6.26 -0.56 17.46
C ILE A 30 5.14 -0.96 16.50
N ARG A 31 4.67 -0.04 15.65
CA ARG A 31 3.64 -0.33 14.64
C ARG A 31 4.11 -1.42 13.68
N TYR A 32 5.33 -1.35 13.20
CA TYR A 32 5.92 -2.35 12.32
C TYR A 32 5.90 -3.76 12.94
N ILE A 33 6.33 -3.90 14.20
CA ILE A 33 6.31 -5.17 14.93
C ILE A 33 4.87 -5.69 15.09
N ILE A 34 3.92 -4.81 15.43
CA ILE A 34 2.51 -5.18 15.61
C ILE A 34 1.93 -5.68 14.27
N ILE A 35 2.23 -5.00 13.16
CA ILE A 35 1.79 -5.40 11.81
C ILE A 35 2.30 -6.79 11.44
N GLN A 36 3.52 -7.12 11.80
CA GLN A 36 4.12 -8.43 11.55
C GLN A 36 3.43 -9.54 12.38
N MET A 37 3.10 -9.25 13.64
CA MET A 37 2.65 -10.26 14.60
C MET A 37 1.13 -10.51 14.57
N LYS A 38 0.32 -9.50 14.28
CA LYS A 38 -1.14 -9.63 14.33
C LYS A 38 -1.72 -10.40 13.14
N GLY A 39 -2.80 -11.13 13.42
CA GLY A 39 -3.61 -11.75 12.38
C GLY A 39 -4.44 -10.73 11.60
N ASN A 40 -4.72 -11.04 10.34
CA ASN A 40 -5.47 -10.16 9.42
C ASN A 40 -6.91 -9.88 9.88
N GLU A 41 -7.55 -10.83 10.59
CA GLU A 41 -8.96 -10.70 11.01
C GLU A 41 -9.20 -9.47 11.90
N SER A 42 -8.25 -9.17 12.81
CA SER A 42 -8.33 -7.99 13.68
C SER A 42 -8.32 -6.68 12.86
N TYR A 43 -7.52 -6.61 11.80
CA TYR A 43 -7.43 -5.45 10.93
C TYR A 43 -8.68 -5.31 10.04
N MET A 44 -9.18 -6.40 9.46
CA MET A 44 -10.38 -6.40 8.62
C MET A 44 -11.60 -5.83 9.36
N SER A 45 -11.82 -6.24 10.62
CA SER A 45 -12.92 -5.73 11.44
C SER A 45 -12.85 -4.22 11.68
N ASN A 46 -11.64 -3.68 11.82
CA ASN A 46 -11.44 -2.25 12.00
C ASN A 46 -11.55 -1.49 10.68
N TYR A 47 -10.95 -2.04 9.61
CA TYR A 47 -10.94 -1.44 8.28
C TYR A 47 -12.35 -1.17 7.75
N SER A 48 -13.30 -2.10 7.96
CA SER A 48 -14.69 -1.94 7.53
C SER A 48 -15.41 -0.74 8.15
N LYS A 49 -14.90 -0.21 9.27
CA LYS A 49 -15.47 0.93 9.99
C LYS A 49 -14.82 2.27 9.62
N LEU A 50 -13.75 2.25 8.83
CA LEU A 50 -13.04 3.46 8.42
C LEU A 50 -13.91 4.31 7.48
N PRO A 51 -13.71 5.65 7.47
CA PRO A 51 -14.32 6.52 6.47
C PRO A 51 -13.77 6.18 5.07
N ASP A 52 -14.55 6.50 4.06
CA ASP A 52 -14.11 6.40 2.66
C ASP A 52 -12.99 7.41 2.40
N SER A 53 -12.04 7.06 1.54
CA SER A 53 -10.89 7.90 1.20
C SER A 53 -11.32 9.19 0.48
N VAL A 54 -12.36 9.09 -0.36
CA VAL A 54 -12.95 10.22 -1.09
C VAL A 54 -14.43 9.89 -1.35
N LYS A 55 -15.33 10.89 -1.30
CA LYS A 55 -16.77 10.66 -1.44
C LYS A 55 -17.23 10.46 -2.89
N ASP A 56 -16.60 11.17 -3.83
CA ASP A 56 -17.11 11.30 -5.20
C ASP A 56 -16.22 10.61 -6.25
N LYS A 57 -15.23 9.83 -5.81
CA LYS A 57 -14.32 9.11 -6.70
C LYS A 57 -14.08 7.71 -6.22
N ARG A 58 -13.99 6.79 -7.17
CA ARG A 58 -13.62 5.41 -6.89
C ARG A 58 -12.11 5.32 -6.67
N VAL A 59 -11.69 4.75 -5.55
CA VAL A 59 -10.28 4.52 -5.21
C VAL A 59 -10.04 3.02 -5.09
N VAL A 60 -9.11 2.49 -5.85
CA VAL A 60 -8.77 1.08 -5.83
C VAL A 60 -7.27 0.87 -5.64
N LEU A 61 -6.92 -0.19 -4.93
CA LEU A 61 -5.54 -0.63 -4.78
C LEU A 61 -5.29 -1.83 -5.68
N SER A 62 -4.08 -1.93 -6.23
CA SER A 62 -3.66 -3.06 -7.04
C SER A 62 -2.24 -3.48 -6.72
N PHE A 63 -2.03 -4.79 -6.62
CA PHE A 63 -0.71 -5.40 -6.48
C PHE A 63 -0.67 -6.70 -7.28
N SER A 64 0.53 -7.09 -7.70
CA SER A 64 0.75 -8.40 -8.32
C SER A 64 1.10 -9.42 -7.25
N LEU A 65 0.61 -10.64 -7.39
CA LEU A 65 0.87 -11.71 -6.44
C LEU A 65 1.44 -12.93 -7.18
N GLU A 66 2.70 -13.20 -6.93
CA GLU A 66 3.37 -14.40 -7.42
C GLU A 66 3.43 -15.48 -6.34
N PRO A 67 3.61 -16.78 -6.69
CA PRO A 67 3.70 -17.85 -5.70
C PRO A 67 4.76 -17.64 -4.62
N SER A 68 5.89 -17.02 -4.97
CA SER A 68 6.97 -16.65 -4.05
C SER A 68 6.56 -15.63 -2.97
N ASP A 69 5.56 -14.81 -3.27
CA ASP A 69 5.16 -13.70 -2.41
C ASP A 69 4.00 -14.06 -1.49
N MET A 70 3.29 -15.16 -1.78
CA MET A 70 2.05 -15.51 -1.10
C MET A 70 2.18 -15.62 0.42
N ASP A 71 3.34 -16.07 0.91
CA ASP A 71 3.60 -16.17 2.34
C ASP A 71 4.06 -14.84 2.95
N ASN A 72 4.64 -13.96 2.16
CA ASN A 72 5.29 -12.72 2.61
C ASN A 72 4.42 -11.47 2.47
N VAL A 73 3.33 -11.52 1.70
CA VAL A 73 2.44 -10.37 1.43
C VAL A 73 1.62 -9.92 2.65
N LYS A 74 1.56 -10.73 3.71
CA LYS A 74 0.74 -10.47 4.89
C LYS A 74 1.04 -9.15 5.59
N PRO A 75 2.29 -8.75 5.89
CA PRO A 75 2.57 -7.47 6.52
C PRO A 75 2.18 -6.28 5.66
N MET A 76 2.37 -6.37 4.32
CA MET A 76 1.91 -5.36 3.38
C MET A 76 0.38 -5.18 3.49
N LEU A 77 -0.40 -6.27 3.36
CA LEU A 77 -1.86 -6.23 3.46
C LEU A 77 -2.34 -5.74 4.83
N ASN A 78 -1.70 -6.16 5.92
CA ASN A 78 -2.02 -5.64 7.25
C ASN A 78 -1.77 -4.13 7.35
N SER A 79 -0.72 -3.60 6.71
CA SER A 79 -0.44 -2.17 6.69
C SER A 79 -1.50 -1.37 5.91
N ILE A 80 -2.07 -1.98 4.87
CA ILE A 80 -3.20 -1.41 4.10
C ILE A 80 -4.50 -1.47 4.91
N LEU A 81 -4.74 -2.53 5.64
CA LEU A 81 -5.91 -2.63 6.51
C LEU A 81 -5.81 -1.75 7.78
N ASP A 82 -4.61 -1.24 8.11
CA ASP A 82 -4.34 -0.32 9.23
C ASP A 82 -4.25 1.16 8.78
N GLN A 83 -4.86 1.52 7.67
CA GLN A 83 -4.89 2.90 7.18
C GLN A 83 -5.88 3.79 7.95
N THR A 84 -5.84 5.11 7.72
CA THR A 84 -6.80 6.10 8.27
C THR A 84 -8.11 6.11 7.50
N VAL A 85 -8.10 5.73 6.24
CA VAL A 85 -9.24 5.68 5.33
C VAL A 85 -9.31 4.33 4.62
N LYS A 86 -10.49 3.94 4.15
CA LYS A 86 -10.68 2.74 3.34
C LYS A 86 -10.80 3.08 1.85
N VAL A 87 -10.50 2.11 1.02
CA VAL A 87 -10.70 2.17 -0.44
C VAL A 87 -11.89 1.33 -0.86
N ASP A 88 -12.38 1.54 -2.09
CA ASP A 88 -13.54 0.83 -2.63
C ASP A 88 -13.23 -0.63 -2.95
N ALA A 89 -12.03 -0.92 -3.39
CA ALA A 89 -11.61 -2.29 -3.66
C ALA A 89 -10.08 -2.47 -3.59
N ILE A 90 -9.66 -3.67 -3.24
CA ILE A 90 -8.26 -4.12 -3.29
C ILE A 90 -8.21 -5.27 -4.30
N PHE A 91 -7.32 -5.19 -5.29
CA PHE A 91 -7.14 -6.19 -6.32
C PHE A 91 -5.78 -6.86 -6.21
N ALA A 92 -5.77 -8.18 -6.23
CA ALA A 92 -4.57 -8.98 -6.36
C ALA A 92 -4.53 -9.58 -7.77
N THR A 93 -3.62 -9.11 -8.61
CA THR A 93 -3.41 -9.66 -9.94
C THR A 93 -2.52 -10.89 -9.84
N VAL A 94 -2.97 -12.00 -10.41
CA VAL A 94 -2.24 -13.27 -10.44
C VAL A 94 -2.20 -13.83 -11.86
N LYS A 95 -1.18 -14.62 -12.20
CA LYS A 95 -1.21 -15.41 -13.44
C LYS A 95 -2.34 -16.41 -13.37
N GLN A 96 -3.04 -16.65 -14.50
CA GLN A 96 -4.20 -17.53 -14.58
C GLN A 96 -3.92 -18.93 -13.99
N GLU A 97 -2.72 -19.47 -14.23
CA GLU A 97 -2.26 -20.77 -13.74
C GLU A 97 -2.09 -20.83 -12.22
N ASN A 98 -1.84 -19.70 -11.56
CA ASN A 98 -1.58 -19.60 -10.12
C ASN A 98 -2.81 -19.21 -9.30
N LYS A 99 -3.97 -19.01 -9.94
CA LYS A 99 -5.20 -18.55 -9.27
C LYS A 99 -5.61 -19.44 -8.10
N GLU A 100 -5.50 -20.75 -8.26
CA GLU A 100 -5.89 -21.71 -7.22
C GLU A 100 -4.90 -21.78 -6.04
N LEU A 101 -3.67 -21.30 -6.23
CA LEU A 101 -2.65 -21.26 -5.19
C LEU A 101 -2.86 -20.11 -4.20
N VAL A 102 -3.70 -19.12 -4.54
CA VAL A 102 -3.93 -17.94 -3.69
C VAL A 102 -4.57 -18.35 -2.37
N PRO A 103 -3.96 -18.01 -1.23
CA PRO A 103 -4.47 -18.36 0.09
C PRO A 103 -5.87 -17.78 0.35
N GLU A 104 -6.72 -18.53 1.04
CA GLU A 104 -8.09 -18.10 1.35
C GLU A 104 -8.15 -16.80 2.15
N TRP A 105 -7.17 -16.53 2.99
CA TRP A 105 -7.12 -15.28 3.74
C TRP A 105 -6.88 -14.06 2.84
N VAL A 106 -6.15 -14.21 1.73
CA VAL A 106 -5.98 -13.14 0.72
C VAL A 106 -7.30 -12.89 -0.01
N LYS A 107 -8.01 -13.96 -0.40
CA LYS A 107 -9.31 -13.88 -1.08
C LYS A 107 -10.39 -13.18 -0.24
N LYS A 108 -10.24 -13.17 1.10
CA LYS A 108 -11.12 -12.41 2.00
C LYS A 108 -10.84 -10.91 1.99
N ILE A 109 -9.64 -10.49 1.61
CA ILE A 109 -9.18 -9.10 1.65
C ILE A 109 -9.22 -8.48 0.25
N ALA A 110 -8.79 -9.22 -0.76
CA ALA A 110 -8.60 -8.73 -2.11
C ALA A 110 -9.40 -9.54 -3.13
N VAL A 111 -9.91 -8.84 -4.14
CA VAL A 111 -10.53 -9.46 -5.32
C VAL A 111 -9.41 -10.02 -6.21
N ILE A 112 -9.44 -11.32 -6.46
CA ILE A 112 -8.44 -11.96 -7.31
C ILE A 112 -8.74 -11.66 -8.77
N LEU A 113 -7.75 -11.08 -9.46
CA LEU A 113 -7.82 -10.72 -10.87
C LEU A 113 -6.87 -11.62 -11.69
N PRO A 114 -7.36 -12.73 -12.25
CA PRO A 114 -6.51 -13.62 -13.05
C PRO A 114 -6.13 -12.95 -14.36
N SER A 115 -4.84 -12.98 -14.70
CA SER A 115 -4.32 -12.50 -15.98
C SER A 115 -3.89 -13.65 -16.87
N GLY A 116 -4.45 -13.72 -18.08
CA GLY A 116 -4.04 -14.70 -19.09
C GLY A 116 -2.74 -14.33 -19.82
N LYS A 117 -2.24 -13.11 -19.61
CA LYS A 117 -1.00 -12.60 -20.19
C LYS A 117 -0.08 -12.12 -19.07
N ASP A 118 1.19 -12.42 -19.18
CA ASP A 118 2.23 -11.88 -18.29
C ASP A 118 2.71 -10.52 -18.82
N TYR A 119 2.53 -9.50 -18.02
CA TYR A 119 2.97 -8.12 -18.30
C TYR A 119 4.26 -7.75 -17.55
N GLY A 120 4.96 -8.72 -16.96
CA GLY A 120 6.16 -8.50 -16.18
C GLY A 120 5.93 -7.53 -15.01
N ASP A 121 6.76 -6.52 -14.88
CA ASP A 121 6.65 -5.52 -13.79
C ASP A 121 5.34 -4.71 -13.83
N CYS A 122 4.59 -4.78 -14.92
CA CYS A 122 3.31 -4.08 -15.07
C CYS A 122 2.09 -4.95 -14.69
N ASN A 123 2.31 -6.13 -14.13
CA ASN A 123 1.24 -7.02 -13.70
C ASN A 123 0.33 -6.39 -12.62
N ASN A 124 0.82 -5.42 -11.87
CA ASN A 124 0.04 -4.68 -10.88
C ASN A 124 -0.76 -3.50 -11.48
N ILE A 125 -0.52 -3.11 -12.75
CA ILE A 125 -1.16 -1.96 -13.40
C ILE A 125 -2.05 -2.37 -14.54
N VAL A 126 -1.53 -3.11 -15.53
CA VAL A 126 -2.23 -3.33 -16.80
C VAL A 126 -3.55 -4.07 -16.62
N PRO A 127 -3.65 -5.16 -15.85
CA PRO A 127 -4.91 -5.87 -15.68
C PRO A 127 -6.00 -5.02 -15.02
N ILE A 128 -5.63 -4.14 -14.08
CA ILE A 128 -6.59 -3.27 -13.43
C ILE A 128 -7.04 -2.12 -14.35
N LEU A 129 -6.16 -1.55 -15.16
CA LEU A 129 -6.51 -0.55 -16.17
C LEU A 129 -7.46 -1.11 -17.24
N LEU A 130 -7.32 -2.38 -17.59
CA LEU A 130 -8.23 -3.05 -18.53
C LEU A 130 -9.61 -3.31 -17.91
N ARG A 131 -9.69 -3.39 -16.58
CA ARG A 131 -10.92 -3.64 -15.84
C ARG A 131 -11.66 -2.35 -15.47
N GLU A 132 -10.96 -1.41 -14.86
CA GLU A 132 -11.54 -0.13 -14.41
C GLU A 132 -11.65 0.81 -15.61
N LYS A 133 -12.90 1.11 -15.99
CA LYS A 133 -13.22 1.91 -17.18
C LYS A 133 -13.67 3.33 -16.84
N GLU A 134 -14.01 3.58 -15.58
CA GLU A 134 -14.40 4.90 -15.11
C GLU A 134 -13.18 5.82 -15.10
N GLU A 135 -13.25 6.89 -15.89
CA GLU A 135 -12.14 7.83 -16.09
C GLU A 135 -11.64 8.46 -14.79
N ASP A 136 -12.56 8.69 -13.84
CA ASP A 136 -12.26 9.30 -12.53
C ASP A 136 -11.75 8.31 -11.47
N THR A 137 -11.58 7.02 -11.80
CA THR A 137 -11.04 6.05 -10.85
C THR A 137 -9.58 6.36 -10.52
N ILE A 138 -9.26 6.39 -9.23
CA ILE A 138 -7.90 6.50 -8.72
C ILE A 138 -7.36 5.09 -8.47
N ILE A 139 -6.30 4.70 -9.18
CA ILE A 139 -5.65 3.41 -9.04
C ILE A 139 -4.30 3.61 -8.35
N ILE A 140 -4.11 3.01 -7.17
CA ILE A 140 -2.84 3.03 -6.44
C ILE A 140 -2.22 1.63 -6.53
N THR A 141 -1.03 1.53 -7.12
CA THR A 141 -0.29 0.27 -7.19
C THR A 141 0.64 0.13 -6.01
N LEU A 142 0.82 -1.10 -5.54
CA LEU A 142 1.59 -1.42 -4.35
C LEU A 142 2.68 -2.45 -4.66
N GLN A 143 3.73 -2.46 -3.85
CA GLN A 143 4.76 -3.50 -3.82
C GLN A 143 4.53 -4.43 -2.61
N ASN A 144 4.78 -5.73 -2.79
CA ASN A 144 4.45 -6.77 -1.81
C ASN A 144 5.35 -6.78 -0.58
N ASP A 145 6.58 -6.29 -0.72
CA ASP A 145 7.63 -6.27 0.31
C ASP A 145 7.67 -4.97 1.13
N VAL A 146 6.60 -4.16 1.07
CA VAL A 146 6.55 -2.85 1.70
C VAL A 146 5.48 -2.80 2.79
N VAL A 147 5.83 -2.27 3.95
CA VAL A 147 4.88 -1.86 5.00
C VAL A 147 4.63 -0.37 4.86
N TYR A 148 3.41 -0.01 4.44
CA TYR A 148 3.01 1.36 4.16
C TYR A 148 2.69 2.14 5.45
N GLY A 149 2.95 3.45 5.44
CA GLY A 149 2.58 4.37 6.52
C GLY A 149 1.07 4.38 6.78
N LYS A 150 0.65 4.87 7.95
CA LYS A 150 -0.76 4.78 8.37
C LYS A 150 -1.70 5.69 7.58
N ASP A 151 -1.21 6.80 7.10
CA ASP A 151 -1.91 7.84 6.33
C ASP A 151 -1.53 7.82 4.83
N PHE A 152 -0.88 6.74 4.39
CA PHE A 152 -0.38 6.61 3.03
C PHE A 152 -1.47 6.78 1.97
N ILE A 153 -2.61 6.09 2.11
CA ILE A 153 -3.72 6.16 1.13
C ILE A 153 -4.30 7.57 1.11
N GLU A 154 -4.56 8.16 2.28
CA GLU A 154 -5.10 9.51 2.41
C GLU A 154 -4.18 10.53 1.72
N SER A 155 -2.87 10.48 2.00
CA SER A 155 -1.88 11.36 1.38
C SER A 155 -1.82 11.22 -0.15
N MET A 156 -1.85 9.99 -0.67
CA MET A 156 -1.83 9.75 -2.13
C MET A 156 -3.10 10.29 -2.79
N VAL A 157 -4.26 10.13 -2.17
CA VAL A 157 -5.54 10.61 -2.70
C VAL A 157 -5.61 12.13 -2.65
N ASP A 158 -5.21 12.76 -1.54
CA ASP A 158 -5.20 14.21 -1.40
C ASP A 158 -4.29 14.86 -2.46
N GLU A 159 -3.10 14.28 -2.66
CA GLU A 159 -2.19 14.77 -3.68
C GLU A 159 -2.74 14.60 -5.11
N SER A 160 -3.49 13.52 -5.36
CA SER A 160 -4.18 13.29 -6.63
C SER A 160 -5.29 14.33 -6.90
N ILE A 161 -5.92 14.82 -5.84
CA ILE A 161 -6.94 15.87 -5.94
C ILE A 161 -6.28 17.22 -6.26
N ASN A 162 -5.16 17.50 -5.61
CA ASN A 162 -4.36 18.73 -5.81
C ASN A 162 -3.74 18.77 -7.22
N HIS A 163 -3.40 17.61 -7.79
CA HIS A 163 -2.78 17.46 -9.10
C HIS A 163 -3.64 16.59 -10.04
N PRO A 164 -4.81 17.05 -10.49
CA PRO A 164 -5.80 16.22 -11.20
C PRO A 164 -5.32 15.66 -12.54
N LYS A 165 -4.32 16.29 -13.17
CA LYS A 165 -3.74 15.88 -14.46
C LYS A 165 -2.40 15.15 -14.32
N ALA A 166 -1.97 14.82 -13.12
CA ALA A 166 -0.71 14.14 -12.87
C ALA A 166 -0.92 12.70 -12.38
N SER A 167 0.00 11.80 -12.72
CA SER A 167 0.23 10.58 -11.94
C SER A 167 1.11 10.93 -10.74
N ILE A 168 0.86 10.29 -9.61
CA ILE A 168 1.58 10.56 -8.37
C ILE A 168 2.46 9.35 -8.06
N GLN A 169 3.74 9.60 -7.85
CA GLN A 169 4.67 8.57 -7.39
C GLN A 169 5.20 8.97 -6.01
N ASP A 170 5.30 8.02 -5.10
CA ASP A 170 5.99 8.26 -3.85
C ASP A 170 7.51 8.42 -4.06
N THR A 171 8.20 9.11 -3.14
CA THR A 171 9.62 9.47 -3.28
C THR A 171 10.55 8.28 -3.48
N LYS A 172 10.14 7.09 -3.02
CA LYS A 172 10.94 5.86 -3.10
C LYS A 172 10.56 4.98 -4.28
N GLY A 173 9.55 5.37 -5.08
CA GLY A 173 9.05 4.58 -6.19
C GLY A 173 8.37 3.27 -5.76
N LEU A 174 7.91 3.17 -4.51
CA LEU A 174 7.28 1.97 -3.95
C LEU A 174 5.78 1.90 -4.23
N ALA A 175 5.19 3.03 -4.64
CA ALA A 175 3.81 3.12 -5.04
C ALA A 175 3.65 4.11 -6.19
N LEU A 176 2.66 3.87 -7.05
CA LEU A 176 2.30 4.74 -8.17
C LEU A 176 0.79 4.86 -8.22
N LEU A 177 0.30 6.10 -8.23
CA LEU A 177 -1.09 6.42 -8.48
C LEU A 177 -1.27 6.79 -9.94
N VAL A 178 -2.21 6.14 -10.60
CA VAL A 178 -2.60 6.39 -11.99
C VAL A 178 -4.10 6.58 -12.12
N LYS A 179 -4.51 7.22 -13.20
CA LYS A 179 -5.92 7.39 -13.59
C LYS A 179 -6.11 6.83 -15.00
N PRO A 180 -7.22 6.13 -15.27
CA PRO A 180 -7.47 5.51 -16.59
C PRO A 180 -7.44 6.50 -17.75
N ASP A 181 -7.93 7.73 -17.56
CA ASP A 181 -7.92 8.80 -18.56
C ASP A 181 -6.49 9.20 -18.99
N LEU A 182 -5.52 9.14 -18.08
CA LEU A 182 -4.11 9.39 -18.36
C LEU A 182 -3.41 8.21 -19.06
N CYS A 183 -4.02 7.04 -19.01
CA CYS A 183 -3.47 5.78 -19.54
C CYS A 183 -4.15 5.29 -20.81
N SER A 184 -5.09 6.03 -21.40
CA SER A 184 -5.82 5.63 -22.60
C SER A 184 -4.86 5.32 -23.76
N GLY A 185 -4.88 4.06 -24.24
CA GLY A 185 -4.02 3.54 -25.32
C GLY A 185 -2.79 2.75 -24.86
N VAL A 186 -2.69 2.41 -23.59
CA VAL A 186 -1.59 1.59 -23.02
C VAL A 186 -1.94 0.10 -23.12
N THR A 187 -2.13 -0.43 -24.34
CA THR A 187 -2.36 -1.86 -24.55
C THR A 187 -1.08 -2.69 -24.68
N ASP A 188 0.08 -2.04 -24.88
CA ASP A 188 1.37 -2.70 -25.13
C ASP A 188 2.47 -2.35 -24.12
N CYS A 189 2.11 -1.96 -22.89
CA CYS A 189 3.06 -1.60 -21.83
C CYS A 189 3.74 -2.84 -21.25
N CYS A 190 4.75 -3.38 -21.90
CA CYS A 190 5.40 -4.60 -21.44
C CYS A 190 6.94 -4.60 -21.46
N SER A 191 7.59 -3.45 -21.49
CA SER A 191 8.99 -3.38 -21.11
C SER A 191 9.20 -2.30 -20.04
N LYS A 192 10.08 -2.56 -19.08
CA LYS A 192 10.44 -1.59 -18.02
C LYS A 192 10.74 -0.20 -18.59
N GLU A 193 11.41 -0.18 -19.74
CA GLU A 193 11.82 1.04 -20.45
C GLU A 193 10.65 1.70 -21.17
N TYR A 194 9.74 0.91 -21.72
CA TYR A 194 8.59 1.41 -22.47
C TYR A 194 7.51 1.94 -21.52
N THR A 195 7.25 1.28 -20.42
CA THR A 195 6.30 1.75 -19.40
C THR A 195 6.79 3.06 -18.80
N LYS A 196 8.07 3.14 -18.41
CA LYS A 196 8.69 4.36 -17.91
C LYS A 196 8.65 5.49 -18.96
N LYS A 197 8.90 5.18 -20.22
CA LYS A 197 8.91 6.14 -21.33
C LYS A 197 7.48 6.59 -21.72
N LEU A 198 6.50 5.69 -21.73
CA LEU A 198 5.11 5.98 -22.03
C LEU A 198 4.43 6.78 -20.91
N PHE A 199 4.66 6.42 -19.67
CA PHE A 199 4.24 7.20 -18.51
C PHE A 199 4.89 8.58 -18.53
N MET A 200 6.19 8.68 -18.80
CA MET A 200 6.90 9.97 -18.90
C MET A 200 6.50 10.81 -20.12
N GLN A 201 6.08 10.18 -21.23
CA GLN A 201 5.65 10.92 -22.44
C GLN A 201 4.20 11.38 -22.41
N LYS A 202 3.30 10.63 -21.77
CA LYS A 202 1.88 11.01 -21.65
C LYS A 202 1.53 11.78 -20.37
N VAL A 203 2.35 11.62 -19.34
CA VAL A 203 2.23 12.38 -18.10
C VAL A 203 3.28 13.47 -18.14
N ASP A 204 2.91 14.62 -18.72
CA ASP A 204 3.76 15.82 -18.73
C ASP A 204 4.12 16.29 -17.31
N ASN A 205 3.46 15.74 -16.28
CA ASN A 205 3.65 16.06 -14.89
C ASN A 205 3.61 14.79 -14.02
N LEU A 206 4.74 14.09 -13.88
CA LEU A 206 4.90 13.14 -12.79
C LEU A 206 5.19 13.93 -11.51
N HIS A 207 4.22 14.03 -10.63
CA HIS A 207 4.40 14.64 -9.33
C HIS A 207 4.96 13.61 -8.35
N THR A 208 6.02 13.95 -7.65
CA THR A 208 6.62 13.10 -6.63
C THR A 208 6.15 13.58 -5.26
N LEU A 209 5.39 12.74 -4.59
CA LEU A 209 4.96 12.98 -3.22
C LEU A 209 6.16 12.82 -2.28
N ASP A 210 6.56 13.89 -1.61
CA ASP A 210 7.59 13.84 -0.56
C ASP A 210 6.98 13.29 0.73
N TYR A 211 6.84 11.97 0.74
CA TYR A 211 6.31 11.25 1.89
C TYR A 211 7.46 10.84 2.80
N THR A 212 7.70 11.63 3.83
CA THR A 212 8.85 11.46 4.75
C THR A 212 8.67 10.30 5.73
N GLU A 213 7.49 9.68 5.84
CA GLU A 213 7.22 8.66 6.86
C GLU A 213 7.31 7.21 6.36
N ASN A 214 8.30 6.56 6.84
CA ASN A 214 8.40 5.17 7.33
C ASN A 214 7.89 4.03 6.45
N TYR A 215 8.32 3.96 5.19
CA TYR A 215 8.31 2.68 4.49
C TYR A 215 9.43 1.80 5.05
N LYS A 216 9.11 0.59 5.43
CA LYS A 216 10.10 -0.44 5.73
C LYS A 216 9.90 -1.58 4.74
N ARG A 217 10.99 -1.94 4.03
CA ARG A 217 11.02 -3.19 3.29
C ARG A 217 11.15 -4.36 4.25
N LEU A 218 10.50 -5.44 3.90
CA LEU A 218 10.52 -6.73 4.61
C LEU A 218 11.82 -7.47 4.32
#